data_c48a6a8d972336159ec7bbd0dbd57901
#
_entry.id   c48a6a8d972336159ec7bbd0dbd57901
#
_cell.length_a   1.000
_cell.length_b   1.000
_cell.length_c   1.000
_cell.angle_alpha   90.00
_cell.angle_beta   90.00
_cell.angle_gamma   90.00
#
_symmetry.space_group_name_H-M   'P 1'
#
loop_
_entity.id
_entity.type
_entity.pdbx_description
1 polymer ?
#
loop_
_entity_poly.entity_id
_entity_poly.type
_entity_poly.pdbx_seq_one_letter_code
_entity_poly.pdbx_strand_id
1 'polypeptide(L)'
;MYVVYAIRLDDYVGRSLSPSQALLKVGVSVHDVWYRLDANERFEGKNSYRALFKKIEVLGQKKFDTKDQAEAYEKMVLAGLGKKDLSIAETVKGVTELRVETPGRLETLQALGLLEG
;
A
#
# COMPACT_ATOMS: atom_id res chain seq x y z
N MET A 1 -16.43 -2.91 10.39
CA MET A 1 -16.12 -1.91 9.36
C MET A 1 -14.80 -2.27 8.69
N TYR A 2 -14.75 -2.08 7.39
CA TYR A 2 -13.54 -2.39 6.60
C TYR A 2 -13.03 -1.10 5.97
N VAL A 3 -11.70 -0.96 5.91
CA VAL A 3 -11.05 0.22 5.37
C VAL A 3 -10.16 -0.20 4.21
N VAL A 4 -10.35 0.43 3.05
CA VAL A 4 -9.39 0.36 1.95
C VAL A 4 -8.47 1.57 2.11
N TYR A 5 -7.17 1.34 2.07
CA TYR A 5 -6.18 2.38 2.30
C TYR A 5 -5.14 2.41 1.19
N ALA A 6 -4.55 3.59 1.01
CA ALA A 6 -3.36 3.78 0.19
C ALA A 6 -2.27 4.39 1.06
N ILE A 7 -1.10 3.80 1.06
CA ILE A 7 0.06 4.30 1.79
C ILE A 7 1.24 4.48 0.86
N ARG A 8 2.09 5.45 1.20
CA ARG A 8 3.40 5.65 0.57
C ARG A 8 4.45 5.05 1.48
N LEU A 9 5.28 4.20 0.90
CA LEU A 9 6.41 3.57 1.58
C LEU A 9 7.69 4.18 1.03
N ASP A 10 8.50 4.75 1.89
CA ASP A 10 9.71 5.46 1.50
C ASP A 10 10.89 5.05 2.38
N ASP A 11 12.10 5.43 1.96
CA ASP A 11 13.35 5.11 2.66
C ASP A 11 13.51 3.61 2.91
N TYR A 12 13.44 2.84 1.82
CA TYR A 12 13.68 1.39 1.88
C TYR A 12 15.09 1.08 2.36
N VAL A 13 15.19 0.21 3.37
CA VAL A 13 16.48 -0.15 3.97
C VAL A 13 17.22 -1.25 3.21
N GLY A 14 16.57 -1.92 2.27
CA GLY A 14 17.18 -2.93 1.42
C GLY A 14 18.05 -2.31 0.32
N ARG A 15 18.93 -3.13 -0.25
CA ARG A 15 19.93 -2.64 -1.21
C ARG A 15 19.46 -2.65 -2.66
N SER A 16 18.31 -3.28 -2.95
CA SER A 16 17.87 -3.54 -4.33
C SER A 16 16.99 -2.45 -4.91
N LEU A 17 16.55 -1.48 -4.11
CA LEU A 17 15.73 -0.36 -4.57
C LEU A 17 16.50 0.92 -4.46
N SER A 18 16.27 1.82 -5.42
CA SER A 18 16.81 3.18 -5.32
C SER A 18 16.21 3.86 -4.08
N PRO A 19 17.04 4.47 -3.21
CA PRO A 19 16.52 5.16 -2.03
C PRO A 19 15.55 6.30 -2.34
N SER A 20 15.58 6.82 -3.57
CA SER A 20 14.71 7.93 -3.99
C SER A 20 13.35 7.50 -4.51
N GLN A 21 13.11 6.18 -4.64
CA GLN A 21 11.84 5.68 -5.15
C GLN A 21 10.87 5.38 -4.02
N ALA A 22 9.78 6.15 -3.98
CA ALA A 22 8.66 5.84 -3.09
C ALA A 22 7.78 4.78 -3.75
N LEU A 23 7.16 3.94 -2.91
CA LEU A 23 6.29 2.87 -3.34
C LEU A 23 4.87 3.12 -2.84
N LEU A 24 3.90 2.65 -3.61
CA LEU A 24 2.49 2.71 -3.24
C LEU A 24 1.99 1.32 -2.87
N LYS A 25 1.25 1.23 -1.75
CA LYS A 25 0.52 0.04 -1.38
C LYS A 25 -0.94 0.39 -1.16
N VAL A 26 -1.81 -0.42 -1.74
CA VAL A 26 -3.25 -0.39 -1.50
C VAL A 26 -3.62 -1.70 -0.84
N GLY A 27 -4.41 -1.64 0.23
CA GLY A 27 -4.81 -2.83 0.96
C GLY A 27 -6.12 -2.64 1.71
N VAL A 28 -6.56 -3.70 2.38
CA VAL A 28 -7.77 -3.69 3.21
C VAL A 28 -7.40 -4.01 4.64
N SER A 29 -7.99 -3.27 5.59
CA SER A 29 -7.84 -3.51 7.01
C SER A 29 -9.20 -3.59 7.67
N VAL A 30 -9.30 -4.34 8.76
CA VAL A 30 -10.55 -4.51 9.52
C VAL A 30 -10.91 -3.24 10.30
N HIS A 31 -9.93 -2.51 10.78
CA HIS A 31 -10.16 -1.30 11.60
C HIS A 31 -9.61 -0.05 10.91
N ASP A 32 -8.31 0.13 10.94
CA ASP A 32 -7.62 1.24 10.30
C ASP A 32 -6.30 0.76 9.70
N VAL A 33 -5.59 1.66 9.04
CA VAL A 33 -4.31 1.34 8.39
C VAL A 33 -3.30 0.80 9.41
N TRP A 34 -3.20 1.45 10.55
CA TRP A 34 -2.19 1.13 11.55
C TRP A 34 -2.42 -0.22 12.20
N TYR A 35 -3.67 -0.63 12.36
CA TYR A 35 -4.01 -1.97 12.86
C TYR A 35 -3.35 -3.05 11.98
N ARG A 36 -3.44 -2.91 10.66
CA ARG A 36 -2.85 -3.87 9.72
C ARG A 36 -1.33 -3.82 9.75
N LEU A 37 -0.74 -2.61 9.79
CA LEU A 37 0.70 -2.45 9.84
C LEU A 37 1.30 -2.96 11.14
N ASP A 38 0.63 -2.75 12.26
CA ASP A 38 1.08 -3.24 13.56
C ASP A 38 0.99 -4.76 13.65
N ALA A 39 -0.06 -5.36 13.08
CA ALA A 39 -0.16 -6.81 13.00
C ALA A 39 0.97 -7.39 12.14
N ASN A 40 1.26 -6.75 11.01
CA ASN A 40 2.35 -7.14 10.12
C ASN A 40 3.70 -7.10 10.86
N GLU A 41 3.98 -6.02 11.59
CA GLU A 41 5.19 -5.89 12.40
C GLU A 41 5.30 -6.99 13.44
N ARG A 42 4.19 -7.31 14.12
CA ARG A 42 4.13 -8.32 15.17
C ARG A 42 4.40 -9.73 14.67
N PHE A 43 3.89 -10.07 13.47
CA PHE A 43 4.00 -11.41 12.92
C PHE A 43 5.19 -11.62 11.98
N GLU A 44 5.64 -10.57 11.32
CA GLU A 44 6.71 -10.66 10.30
C GLU A 44 8.04 -10.03 10.74
N GLY A 45 8.05 -9.32 11.85
CA GLY A 45 9.27 -8.75 12.45
C GLY A 45 10.07 -7.90 11.48
N LYS A 46 11.33 -8.30 11.21
CA LYS A 46 12.23 -7.53 10.33
C LYS A 46 11.84 -7.52 8.86
N ASN A 47 10.85 -8.31 8.45
CA ASN A 47 10.30 -8.29 7.10
C ASN A 47 9.00 -7.47 7.02
N SER A 48 8.61 -6.83 8.11
CA SER A 48 7.42 -5.97 8.14
C SER A 48 7.67 -4.66 7.40
N TYR A 49 6.59 -4.00 7.00
CA TYR A 49 6.69 -2.69 6.36
C TYR A 49 7.40 -1.67 7.25
N ARG A 50 7.13 -1.67 8.55
CA ARG A 50 7.77 -0.75 9.49
C ARG A 50 9.27 -0.99 9.61
N ALA A 51 9.73 -2.22 9.48
CA ALA A 51 11.15 -2.55 9.52
C ALA A 51 11.85 -2.22 8.20
N LEU A 52 11.16 -2.43 7.07
CA LEU A 52 11.75 -2.25 5.74
C LEU A 52 11.72 -0.81 5.22
N PHE A 53 10.78 -0.01 5.70
CA PHE A 53 10.60 1.37 5.25
C PHE A 53 10.63 2.33 6.44
N LYS A 54 11.52 3.29 6.41
CA LYS A 54 11.66 4.27 7.50
C LYS A 54 10.53 5.29 7.52
N LYS A 55 9.91 5.53 6.36
CA LYS A 55 8.80 6.47 6.26
C LYS A 55 7.58 5.78 5.68
N ILE A 56 6.48 5.85 6.41
CA ILE A 56 5.18 5.35 5.98
C ILE A 56 4.18 6.49 6.12
N GLU A 57 3.57 6.88 5.01
CA GLU A 57 2.60 7.96 4.99
C GLU A 57 1.26 7.45 4.49
N VAL A 58 0.19 7.71 5.23
CA VAL A 58 -1.16 7.38 4.80
C VAL A 58 -1.62 8.45 3.81
N LEU A 59 -1.82 8.06 2.56
CA LEU A 59 -2.28 8.97 1.52
C LEU A 59 -3.80 9.15 1.53
N GLY A 60 -4.52 8.11 1.91
CA GLY A 60 -5.96 8.17 2.00
C GLY A 60 -6.55 6.84 2.43
N GLN A 61 -7.83 6.89 2.81
CA GLN A 61 -8.56 5.68 3.20
C GLN A 61 -10.05 5.89 2.94
N LYS A 62 -10.75 4.78 2.72
CA LYS A 62 -12.18 4.79 2.50
C LYS A 62 -12.82 3.63 3.25
N LYS A 63 -13.90 3.91 3.97
CA LYS A 63 -14.58 2.96 4.83
C LYS A 63 -15.73 2.27 4.11
N PHE A 64 -15.89 0.97 4.39
CA PHE A 64 -16.98 0.15 3.85
C PHE A 64 -17.61 -0.67 4.96
N ASP A 65 -18.89 -0.95 4.82
CA ASP A 65 -19.63 -1.73 5.80
C ASP A 65 -19.31 -3.23 5.73
N THR A 66 -19.06 -3.73 4.54
CA THR A 66 -18.81 -5.16 4.32
C THR A 66 -17.46 -5.41 3.69
N LYS A 67 -16.92 -6.60 3.96
CA LYS A 67 -15.67 -7.07 3.38
C LYS A 67 -15.74 -7.13 1.85
N ASP A 68 -16.87 -7.62 1.31
CA ASP A 68 -17.05 -7.76 -0.13
C ASP A 68 -17.00 -6.42 -0.84
N GLN A 69 -17.60 -5.39 -0.26
CA GLN A 69 -17.53 -4.03 -0.80
C GLN A 69 -16.10 -3.49 -0.79
N ALA A 70 -15.38 -3.69 0.31
CA ALA A 70 -14.01 -3.24 0.44
C ALA A 70 -13.09 -3.94 -0.56
N GLU A 71 -13.21 -5.26 -0.70
CA GLU A 71 -12.40 -6.02 -1.64
C GLU A 71 -12.69 -5.67 -3.10
N ALA A 72 -13.96 -5.44 -3.43
CA ALA A 72 -14.34 -5.02 -4.79
C ALA A 72 -13.73 -3.66 -5.13
N TYR A 73 -13.76 -2.73 -4.19
CA TYR A 73 -13.16 -1.41 -4.37
C TYR A 73 -11.63 -1.51 -4.50
N GLU A 74 -11.00 -2.31 -3.65
CA GLU A 74 -9.54 -2.55 -3.73
C GLU A 74 -9.14 -3.09 -5.10
N LYS A 75 -9.88 -4.08 -5.62
CA LYS A 75 -9.61 -4.64 -6.95
C LYS A 75 -9.73 -3.58 -8.05
N MET A 76 -10.73 -2.72 -7.95
CA MET A 76 -10.93 -1.64 -8.90
C MET A 76 -9.75 -0.66 -8.88
N VAL A 77 -9.30 -0.29 -7.68
CA VAL A 77 -8.17 0.62 -7.52
C VAL A 77 -6.88 -0.02 -8.06
N LEU A 78 -6.61 -1.26 -7.71
CA LEU A 78 -5.42 -1.98 -8.17
C LEU A 78 -5.41 -2.12 -9.69
N ALA A 79 -6.57 -2.40 -10.30
CA ALA A 79 -6.69 -2.46 -11.76
C ALA A 79 -6.38 -1.11 -12.40
N GLY A 80 -6.82 -0.02 -11.79
CA GLY A 80 -6.55 1.34 -12.27
C GLY A 80 -5.09 1.74 -12.16
N LEU A 81 -4.37 1.21 -11.16
CA LEU A 81 -2.95 1.48 -10.96
C LEU A 81 -2.06 0.73 -11.95
N GLY A 82 -2.57 -0.31 -12.59
CA GLY A 82 -1.81 -1.14 -13.50
C GLY A 82 -1.07 -2.27 -12.80
N LYS A 83 -0.20 -2.95 -13.52
CA LYS A 83 0.51 -4.11 -13.00
C LYS A 83 1.51 -3.72 -11.91
N LYS A 84 1.69 -4.60 -10.92
CA LYS A 84 2.73 -4.47 -9.91
C LYS A 84 4.11 -4.48 -10.57
N ASP A 85 5.06 -3.83 -9.94
CA ASP A 85 6.44 -3.83 -10.41
C ASP A 85 7.13 -5.13 -10.01
N LEU A 86 7.50 -5.95 -11.00
CA LEU A 86 8.10 -7.27 -10.75
C LEU A 86 9.42 -7.17 -9.98
N SER A 87 10.24 -6.19 -10.32
CA SER A 87 11.51 -5.96 -9.62
C SER A 87 11.32 -5.71 -8.12
N ILE A 88 10.25 -5.01 -7.77
CA ILE A 88 9.90 -4.71 -6.38
C ILE A 88 9.33 -5.95 -5.70
N ALA A 89 8.45 -6.67 -6.38
CA ALA A 89 7.83 -7.89 -5.86
C ALA A 89 8.88 -8.97 -5.55
N GLU A 90 9.94 -9.04 -6.34
CA GLU A 90 11.05 -9.97 -6.10
C GLU A 90 11.92 -9.53 -4.93
N THR A 91 12.05 -8.22 -4.72
CA THR A 91 12.92 -7.64 -3.70
C THR A 91 12.29 -7.65 -2.32
N VAL A 92 11.00 -7.34 -2.24
CA VAL A 92 10.26 -7.30 -0.98
C VAL A 92 9.43 -8.57 -0.87
N LYS A 93 9.96 -9.52 -0.12
CA LYS A 93 9.38 -10.86 0.02
C LYS A 93 7.97 -10.80 0.61
N GLY A 94 7.04 -11.48 -0.04
CA GLY A 94 5.65 -11.57 0.42
C GLY A 94 4.79 -10.38 0.05
N VAL A 95 5.31 -9.41 -0.68
CA VAL A 95 4.55 -8.24 -1.10
C VAL A 95 4.25 -8.32 -2.58
N THR A 96 3.00 -8.62 -2.92
CA THR A 96 2.56 -8.82 -4.30
C THR A 96 1.87 -7.60 -4.89
N GLU A 97 1.69 -6.53 -4.12
CA GLU A 97 0.81 -5.41 -4.49
C GLU A 97 1.52 -4.05 -4.57
N LEU A 98 2.84 -4.03 -4.41
CA LEU A 98 3.59 -2.78 -4.45
C LEU A 98 3.79 -2.27 -5.88
N ARG A 99 3.65 -0.96 -6.02
CA ARG A 99 3.89 -0.25 -7.27
C ARG A 99 4.75 0.97 -7.00
N VAL A 100 5.61 1.32 -7.94
CA VAL A 100 6.37 2.57 -7.86
C VAL A 100 5.39 3.74 -7.93
N GLU A 101 5.59 4.74 -7.08
CA GLU A 101 4.80 5.97 -7.14
C GLU A 101 5.10 6.72 -8.42
N THR A 102 4.06 7.07 -9.18
CA THR A 102 4.14 7.92 -10.37
C THR A 102 3.03 8.96 -10.29
N PRO A 103 3.19 10.13 -10.96
CA PRO A 103 2.13 11.12 -11.01
C PRO A 103 0.81 10.55 -11.54
N GLY A 104 0.88 9.69 -12.57
CA GLY A 104 -0.33 9.06 -13.13
C GLY A 104 -1.05 8.15 -12.14
N ARG A 105 -0.30 7.41 -11.33
CA ARG A 105 -0.88 6.55 -10.30
C ARG A 105 -1.52 7.37 -9.18
N LEU A 106 -0.91 8.47 -8.78
CA LEU A 106 -1.51 9.38 -7.80
C LEU A 106 -2.80 10.00 -8.33
N GLU A 107 -2.83 10.40 -9.61
CA GLU A 107 -4.04 10.91 -10.25
C GLU A 107 -5.15 9.86 -10.26
N THR A 108 -4.81 8.60 -10.51
CA THR A 108 -5.77 7.49 -10.47
C THR A 108 -6.37 7.33 -9.09
N LEU A 109 -5.55 7.35 -8.04
CA LEU A 109 -6.03 7.25 -6.65
C LEU A 109 -6.97 8.41 -6.32
N GLN A 110 -6.64 9.60 -6.76
CA GLN A 110 -7.47 10.78 -6.54
C GLN A 110 -8.80 10.67 -7.29
N ALA A 111 -8.76 10.26 -8.57
CA ALA A 111 -9.95 10.10 -9.39
C ALA A 111 -10.92 9.06 -8.84
N LEU A 112 -10.41 8.01 -8.22
CA LEU A 112 -11.21 6.96 -7.60
C LEU A 112 -11.67 7.30 -6.17
N GLY A 113 -11.25 8.44 -5.64
CA GLY A 113 -11.70 8.92 -4.33
C GLY A 113 -10.95 8.35 -3.14
N LEU A 114 -9.79 7.74 -3.36
CA LEU A 114 -8.99 7.16 -2.28
C LEU A 114 -8.00 8.15 -1.67
N LEU A 115 -7.49 9.10 -2.45
CA LEU A 115 -6.63 10.15 -1.91
C LEU A 115 -7.46 11.23 -1.21
N GLU A 116 -7.03 11.59 -0.01
CA GLU A 116 -7.57 12.73 0.71
C GLU A 116 -6.89 14.00 0.20
N GLY A 117 -7.68 15.00 -0.06
CA GLY A 117 -7.12 16.28 -0.45
C GLY A 117 -7.76 16.91 -1.61
#